data_c1035f4478f8eb6c2b20ee6216320633
#
_entry.id   c1035f4478f8eb6c2b20ee6216320633
#
_cell.length_a   1.000
_cell.length_b   1.000
_cell.length_c   1.000
_cell.angle_alpha   90.00
_cell.angle_beta   90.00
_cell.angle_gamma   90.00
#
_symmetry.space_group_name_H-M   'P 1'
#
loop_
_entity.id
_entity.type
_entity.pdbx_description
1 polymer ?
#
loop_
_entity_poly.entity_id
_entity_poly.type
_entity_poly.pdbx_seq_one_letter_code
_entity_poly.pdbx_strand_id
1 'polypeptide(L)'
;MPVFVSHNSVDSVPMGGGVSRQPLITAESVGNDSIILDRWIMEVGNAAQISVASTDLAWFQLLQGEATLDGSAGTHHLSDANVVFLPPNFAGTLVAASGAAVLYARIPHAARFDPGFADSSLEFRCVNWREEPVLDSEHDARTRIYLVTPTLFGTKAVKGEMIIYAPGATASMHHHEGAEHFQYIISGSGTALLGDESQPVCAGDTLYNYEYELHNFVNDGDEDLVFVEYFVPAECRTVWVNPETSCTWSPTGMNIDGGEASRHIAAHAHGADVDA
;
A
#
# COMPACT_ATOMS: atom_id res chain seq x y z
N MET A 1 14.04 3.69 14.73
CA MET A 1 13.41 4.96 14.33
C MET A 1 12.96 4.79 12.89
N PRO A 2 11.72 5.17 12.54
CA PRO A 2 11.19 5.07 11.18
C PRO A 2 12.14 5.68 10.15
N VAL A 3 12.14 5.12 8.94
CA VAL A 3 12.92 5.66 7.83
C VAL A 3 12.00 6.52 6.98
N PHE A 4 12.32 7.81 6.88
CA PHE A 4 11.61 8.76 6.01
C PHE A 4 12.36 8.98 4.70
N VAL A 5 11.66 8.91 3.58
CA VAL A 5 12.19 9.12 2.24
C VAL A 5 11.24 9.97 1.42
N SER A 6 11.69 11.15 0.97
CA SER A 6 10.95 11.90 -0.05
C SER A 6 11.42 11.50 -1.45
N HIS A 7 10.49 11.22 -2.37
CA HIS A 7 10.85 10.87 -3.74
C HIS A 7 11.68 11.97 -4.43
N ASN A 8 11.52 13.23 -4.00
CA ASN A 8 12.30 14.36 -4.51
C ASN A 8 13.78 14.33 -4.10
N SER A 9 14.12 13.54 -3.06
CA SER A 9 15.50 13.36 -2.59
C SER A 9 16.18 12.12 -3.14
N VAL A 10 15.46 11.31 -3.95
CA VAL A 10 15.97 10.06 -4.51
C VAL A 10 16.30 10.22 -5.99
N ASP A 11 17.55 9.91 -6.33
CA ASP A 11 18.01 9.93 -7.71
C ASP A 11 17.26 8.90 -8.58
N SER A 12 16.94 9.32 -9.79
CA SER A 12 16.27 8.47 -10.77
C SER A 12 17.29 7.61 -11.50
N VAL A 13 17.08 6.29 -11.51
CA VAL A 13 17.95 5.30 -12.14
C VAL A 13 17.28 4.75 -13.40
N PRO A 14 17.90 4.81 -14.59
CA PRO A 14 17.34 4.23 -15.81
C PRO A 14 17.16 2.72 -15.69
N MET A 15 15.99 2.21 -16.13
CA MET A 15 15.67 0.77 -16.21
C MET A 15 15.75 0.23 -17.65
N GLY A 16 15.92 1.12 -18.65
CA GLY A 16 15.75 0.77 -20.07
C GLY A 16 14.33 1.05 -20.57
N GLY A 17 14.11 0.99 -21.90
CA GLY A 17 12.79 1.19 -22.49
C GLY A 17 12.19 2.59 -22.24
N GLY A 18 12.99 3.60 -21.87
CA GLY A 18 12.52 4.93 -21.49
C GLY A 18 11.86 5.00 -20.12
N VAL A 19 12.03 3.97 -19.30
CA VAL A 19 11.54 3.89 -17.93
C VAL A 19 12.69 4.21 -16.97
N SER A 20 12.42 4.97 -15.93
CA SER A 20 13.33 5.19 -14.82
C SER A 20 12.65 4.85 -13.48
N ARG A 21 13.44 4.49 -12.47
CA ARG A 21 12.98 4.22 -11.11
C ARG A 21 13.68 5.07 -10.08
N GLN A 22 12.95 5.40 -9.04
CA GLN A 22 13.45 5.98 -7.79
C GLN A 22 13.32 4.90 -6.71
N PRO A 23 14.43 4.32 -6.18
CA PRO A 23 14.38 3.30 -5.15
C PRO A 23 14.04 3.95 -3.79
N LEU A 24 12.78 3.82 -3.34
CA LEU A 24 12.30 4.46 -2.12
C LEU A 24 12.64 3.63 -0.87
N ILE A 25 12.44 2.31 -0.93
CA ILE A 25 12.83 1.38 0.14
C ILE A 25 13.73 0.31 -0.48
N THR A 26 14.93 0.20 0.07
CA THR A 26 15.93 -0.80 -0.34
C THR A 26 16.43 -1.58 0.86
N ALA A 27 16.98 -2.77 0.65
CA ALA A 27 17.58 -3.53 1.73
C ALA A 27 18.70 -2.77 2.47
N GLU A 28 19.40 -1.87 1.77
CA GLU A 28 20.45 -1.03 2.36
C GLU A 28 19.84 0.09 3.24
N SER A 29 18.78 0.76 2.76
CA SER A 29 18.19 1.89 3.47
C SER A 29 17.49 1.50 4.77
N VAL A 30 16.89 0.29 4.81
CA VAL A 30 16.15 -0.21 5.99
C VAL A 30 16.83 -1.39 6.70
N GLY A 31 18.00 -1.84 6.22
CA GLY A 31 18.78 -2.89 6.87
C GLY A 31 18.19 -4.31 6.76
N ASN A 32 17.13 -4.50 6.00
CA ASN A 32 16.52 -5.80 5.70
C ASN A 32 15.86 -5.77 4.30
N ASP A 33 15.39 -6.91 3.82
CA ASP A 33 14.75 -7.05 2.51
C ASP A 33 13.28 -7.51 2.62
N SER A 34 12.61 -7.19 3.72
CA SER A 34 11.20 -7.56 3.94
C SER A 34 10.30 -6.92 2.88
N ILE A 35 10.59 -5.66 2.53
CA ILE A 35 9.86 -4.90 1.51
C ILE A 35 10.88 -4.12 0.67
N ILE A 36 10.73 -4.19 -0.65
CA ILE A 36 11.43 -3.34 -1.61
C ILE A 36 10.39 -2.47 -2.31
N LEU A 37 10.61 -1.16 -2.36
CA LEU A 37 9.67 -0.21 -2.94
C LEU A 37 10.37 0.72 -3.91
N ASP A 38 9.86 0.77 -5.12
CA ASP A 38 10.32 1.65 -6.19
C ASP A 38 9.18 2.56 -6.68
N ARG A 39 9.49 3.77 -7.06
CA ARG A 39 8.59 4.62 -7.85
C ARG A 39 9.12 4.67 -9.28
N TRP A 40 8.33 4.18 -10.25
CA TRP A 40 8.70 4.20 -11.66
C TRP A 40 8.09 5.41 -12.34
N ILE A 41 8.85 5.99 -13.27
CA ILE A 41 8.44 7.10 -14.13
C ILE A 41 8.51 6.62 -15.58
N MET A 42 7.40 6.76 -16.28
CA MET A 42 7.24 6.29 -17.65
C MET A 42 6.66 7.40 -18.51
N GLU A 43 7.33 7.73 -19.62
CA GLU A 43 6.75 8.59 -20.65
C GLU A 43 5.79 7.78 -21.53
N VAL A 44 4.93 8.48 -22.28
CA VAL A 44 3.97 7.85 -23.19
C VAL A 44 4.68 6.91 -24.19
N GLY A 45 4.13 5.70 -24.34
CA GLY A 45 4.67 4.67 -25.23
C GLY A 45 5.86 3.88 -24.67
N ASN A 46 6.41 4.28 -23.50
CA ASN A 46 7.48 3.53 -22.85
C ASN A 46 6.94 2.27 -22.19
N ALA A 47 7.81 1.26 -22.11
CA ALA A 47 7.44 -0.08 -21.63
C ALA A 47 8.40 -0.59 -20.57
N ALA A 48 7.83 -1.09 -19.45
CA ALA A 48 8.54 -1.80 -18.40
C ALA A 48 8.27 -3.30 -18.50
N GLN A 49 9.32 -4.12 -18.49
CA GLN A 49 9.20 -5.57 -18.34
C GLN A 49 9.02 -5.89 -16.86
N ILE A 50 7.97 -6.64 -16.53
CA ILE A 50 7.71 -7.13 -15.18
C ILE A 50 7.93 -8.63 -15.16
N SER A 51 8.73 -9.10 -14.20
CA SER A 51 8.95 -10.51 -13.95
C SER A 51 9.06 -10.72 -12.44
N VAL A 52 8.17 -11.56 -11.90
CA VAL A 52 8.15 -11.94 -10.48
C VAL A 52 8.80 -13.29 -10.33
N ALA A 53 9.80 -13.39 -9.47
CA ALA A 53 10.46 -14.67 -9.19
C ALA A 53 9.48 -15.67 -8.54
N SER A 54 9.78 -16.97 -8.65
CA SER A 54 8.93 -18.03 -8.07
C SER A 54 8.82 -17.97 -6.54
N THR A 55 9.74 -17.28 -5.88
CA THR A 55 9.79 -17.11 -4.42
C THR A 55 9.22 -15.79 -3.94
N ASP A 56 8.95 -14.87 -4.86
CA ASP A 56 8.63 -13.48 -4.55
C ASP A 56 7.13 -13.20 -4.73
N LEU A 57 6.66 -12.18 -4.07
CA LEU A 57 5.37 -11.55 -4.26
C LEU A 57 5.60 -10.12 -4.72
N ALA A 58 4.77 -9.61 -5.63
CA ALA A 58 4.86 -8.22 -6.05
C ALA A 58 3.48 -7.62 -6.28
N TRP A 59 3.39 -6.31 -6.20
CA TRP A 59 2.22 -5.55 -6.61
C TRP A 59 2.63 -4.16 -7.08
N PHE A 60 1.74 -3.51 -7.78
CA PHE A 60 1.92 -2.11 -8.12
C PHE A 60 0.60 -1.36 -8.16
N GLN A 61 0.69 -0.05 -8.01
CA GLN A 61 -0.41 0.90 -8.17
C GLN A 61 0.01 2.00 -9.13
N LEU A 62 -0.86 2.39 -10.05
CA LEU A 62 -0.66 3.63 -10.77
C LEU A 62 -0.96 4.80 -9.82
N LEU A 63 0.04 5.70 -9.69
CA LEU A 63 -0.09 6.93 -8.94
C LEU A 63 -0.64 8.06 -9.81
N GLN A 64 -0.39 7.95 -11.12
CA GLN A 64 -0.78 8.93 -12.13
C GLN A 64 -0.77 8.28 -13.52
N GLY A 65 -1.65 8.77 -14.40
CA GLY A 65 -1.69 8.40 -15.81
C GLY A 65 -2.45 7.11 -16.08
N GLU A 66 -2.26 6.59 -17.29
CA GLU A 66 -2.88 5.36 -17.77
C GLU A 66 -1.83 4.43 -18.35
N ALA A 67 -2.02 3.12 -18.20
CA ALA A 67 -1.14 2.10 -18.73
C ALA A 67 -1.92 0.86 -19.20
N THR A 68 -1.30 0.05 -20.03
CA THR A 68 -1.78 -1.27 -20.38
C THR A 68 -0.79 -2.31 -19.89
N LEU A 69 -1.26 -3.26 -19.09
CA LEU A 69 -0.49 -4.44 -18.71
C LEU A 69 -0.89 -5.59 -19.62
N ASP A 70 0.08 -6.14 -20.34
CA ASP A 70 -0.09 -7.33 -21.15
C ASP A 70 0.84 -8.44 -20.64
N GLY A 71 0.27 -9.57 -20.26
CA GLY A 71 1.05 -10.63 -19.61
C GLY A 71 0.31 -11.95 -19.49
N SER A 72 0.84 -12.84 -18.65
CA SER A 72 0.30 -14.20 -18.46
C SER A 72 -1.16 -14.23 -17.99
N ALA A 73 -1.67 -13.14 -17.42
CA ALA A 73 -3.06 -12.99 -16.97
C ALA A 73 -3.98 -12.33 -18.01
N GLY A 74 -3.48 -12.02 -19.21
CA GLY A 74 -4.21 -11.30 -20.26
C GLY A 74 -3.81 -9.83 -20.35
N THR A 75 -4.66 -9.03 -21.03
CA THR A 75 -4.47 -7.59 -21.23
C THR A 75 -5.40 -6.80 -20.34
N HIS A 76 -4.85 -5.86 -19.56
CA HIS A 76 -5.57 -5.01 -18.62
C HIS A 76 -5.27 -3.55 -18.89
N HIS A 77 -6.32 -2.73 -19.02
CA HIS A 77 -6.21 -1.27 -19.09
C HIS A 77 -6.32 -0.71 -17.70
N LEU A 78 -5.34 0.07 -17.28
CA LEU A 78 -5.15 0.52 -15.91
C LEU A 78 -5.16 2.05 -15.82
N SER A 79 -5.70 2.56 -14.72
CA SER A 79 -5.69 3.95 -14.30
C SER A 79 -5.18 4.07 -12.86
N ASP A 80 -5.18 5.26 -12.31
CA ASP A 80 -4.86 5.55 -10.90
C ASP A 80 -5.82 4.89 -9.88
N ALA A 81 -6.97 4.40 -10.35
CA ALA A 81 -7.88 3.61 -9.54
C ALA A 81 -7.45 2.13 -9.36
N ASN A 82 -6.42 1.66 -10.08
CA ASN A 82 -6.07 0.26 -10.10
C ASN A 82 -4.85 -0.06 -9.24
N VAL A 83 -4.99 -1.10 -8.40
CA VAL A 83 -3.91 -1.79 -7.71
C VAL A 83 -3.83 -3.21 -8.25
N VAL A 84 -2.65 -3.63 -8.67
CA VAL A 84 -2.43 -4.90 -9.35
C VAL A 84 -1.52 -5.79 -8.52
N PHE A 85 -2.02 -6.96 -8.13
CA PHE A 85 -1.26 -7.98 -7.41
C PHE A 85 -0.78 -9.07 -8.36
N LEU A 86 0.51 -9.35 -8.30
CA LEU A 86 1.25 -10.20 -9.21
C LEU A 86 1.70 -11.47 -8.48
N PRO A 87 1.20 -12.65 -8.88
CA PRO A 87 1.61 -13.91 -8.26
C PRO A 87 3.05 -14.28 -8.63
N PRO A 88 3.66 -15.24 -7.92
CA PRO A 88 4.92 -15.84 -8.32
C PRO A 88 4.90 -16.31 -9.78
N ASN A 89 6.04 -16.17 -10.46
CA ASN A 89 6.20 -16.49 -11.89
C ASN A 89 5.39 -15.62 -12.86
N PHE A 90 4.76 -14.55 -12.41
CA PHE A 90 4.12 -13.61 -13.33
C PHE A 90 5.17 -13.01 -14.27
N ALA A 91 4.81 -12.90 -15.55
CA ALA A 91 5.59 -12.20 -16.57
C ALA A 91 4.67 -11.36 -17.44
N GLY A 92 5.06 -10.12 -17.70
CA GLY A 92 4.28 -9.20 -18.50
C GLY A 92 5.02 -7.92 -18.85
N THR A 93 4.38 -7.09 -19.65
CA THR A 93 4.86 -5.79 -20.09
C THR A 93 3.83 -4.74 -19.72
N LEU A 94 4.27 -3.72 -18.97
CA LEU A 94 3.48 -2.53 -18.66
C LEU A 94 3.85 -1.44 -19.65
N VAL A 95 2.89 -0.95 -20.42
CA VAL A 95 3.09 0.11 -21.43
C VAL A 95 2.31 1.34 -21.00
N ALA A 96 2.98 2.47 -20.86
CA ALA A 96 2.34 3.73 -20.52
C ALA A 96 1.52 4.27 -21.71
N ALA A 97 0.20 4.39 -21.55
CA ALA A 97 -0.70 4.98 -22.53
C ALA A 97 -0.69 6.52 -22.50
N SER A 98 -0.39 7.08 -21.32
CA SER A 98 -0.05 8.49 -21.08
C SER A 98 1.25 8.57 -20.27
N GLY A 99 1.72 9.75 -19.89
CA GLY A 99 2.78 9.84 -18.88
C GLY A 99 2.32 9.23 -17.57
N ALA A 100 3.04 8.23 -17.05
CA ALA A 100 2.63 7.45 -15.88
C ALA A 100 3.67 7.46 -14.77
N ALA A 101 3.17 7.45 -13.52
CA ALA A 101 3.95 7.16 -12.34
C ALA A 101 3.38 5.90 -11.66
N VAL A 102 4.25 4.99 -11.27
CA VAL A 102 3.87 3.67 -10.72
C VAL A 102 4.57 3.46 -9.39
N LEU A 103 3.84 3.12 -8.36
CA LEU A 103 4.40 2.60 -7.12
C LEU A 103 4.49 1.09 -7.25
N TYR A 104 5.71 0.55 -7.30
CA TYR A 104 5.97 -0.89 -7.45
C TYR A 104 6.61 -1.43 -6.18
N ALA A 105 5.99 -2.42 -5.58
CA ALA A 105 6.44 -3.07 -4.37
C ALA A 105 6.72 -4.56 -4.59
N ARG A 106 7.67 -5.09 -3.84
CA ARG A 106 8.04 -6.49 -3.86
C ARG A 106 8.44 -7.00 -2.48
N ILE A 107 8.03 -8.25 -2.19
CA ILE A 107 8.48 -9.02 -1.03
C ILE A 107 9.35 -10.16 -1.55
N PRO A 108 10.68 -10.09 -1.42
CA PRO A 108 11.56 -11.19 -1.73
C PRO A 108 11.35 -12.35 -0.78
N HIS A 109 11.38 -13.60 -1.31
CA HIS A 109 11.27 -14.83 -0.49
C HIS A 109 10.04 -14.81 0.44
N ALA A 110 8.86 -14.58 -0.11
CA ALA A 110 7.59 -14.36 0.62
C ALA A 110 7.21 -15.52 1.57
N ALA A 111 7.71 -16.73 1.33
CA ALA A 111 7.56 -17.87 2.25
C ALA A 111 8.12 -17.63 3.67
N ARG A 112 8.97 -16.62 3.86
CA ARG A 112 9.43 -16.19 5.20
C ARG A 112 8.27 -15.65 6.05
N PHE A 113 7.27 -15.09 5.40
CA PHE A 113 6.15 -14.40 6.02
C PHE A 113 4.84 -15.20 5.96
N ASP A 114 4.81 -16.22 5.09
CA ASP A 114 3.69 -17.13 4.94
C ASP A 114 4.19 -18.55 4.73
N PRO A 115 4.20 -19.40 5.76
CA PRO A 115 4.65 -20.80 5.63
C PRO A 115 3.88 -21.62 4.58
N GLY A 116 2.64 -21.22 4.26
CA GLY A 116 1.82 -21.85 3.22
C GLY A 116 2.08 -21.31 1.80
N PHE A 117 2.95 -20.32 1.64
CA PHE A 117 3.17 -19.63 0.37
C PHE A 117 3.54 -20.55 -0.80
N ALA A 118 4.41 -21.52 -0.54
CA ALA A 118 4.87 -22.46 -1.58
C ALA A 118 3.76 -23.39 -2.09
N ASP A 119 2.75 -23.66 -1.27
CA ASP A 119 1.63 -24.54 -1.57
C ASP A 119 0.38 -23.74 -2.03
N SER A 120 0.45 -22.40 -1.97
CA SER A 120 -0.66 -21.52 -2.36
C SER A 120 -0.77 -21.38 -3.87
N SER A 121 -2.01 -21.37 -4.37
CA SER A 121 -2.32 -21.08 -5.77
C SER A 121 -2.70 -19.61 -5.90
N LEU A 122 -1.72 -18.73 -5.76
CA LEU A 122 -1.95 -17.29 -5.90
C LEU A 122 -2.29 -16.93 -7.35
N GLU A 123 -3.35 -16.16 -7.52
CA GLU A 123 -3.80 -15.70 -8.81
C GLU A 123 -3.53 -14.20 -8.99
N PHE A 124 -3.42 -13.78 -10.24
CA PHE A 124 -3.40 -12.37 -10.60
C PHE A 124 -4.68 -11.69 -10.13
N ARG A 125 -4.55 -10.49 -9.54
CA ARG A 125 -5.69 -9.63 -9.19
C ARG A 125 -5.44 -8.20 -9.62
N CYS A 126 -6.47 -7.59 -10.19
CA CYS A 126 -6.54 -6.16 -10.46
C CYS A 126 -7.74 -5.61 -9.69
N VAL A 127 -7.45 -4.81 -8.67
CA VAL A 127 -8.46 -4.20 -7.79
C VAL A 127 -8.70 -2.78 -8.24
N ASN A 128 -9.95 -2.39 -8.46
CA ASN A 128 -10.36 -1.00 -8.57
C ASN A 128 -10.73 -0.52 -7.16
N TRP A 129 -9.82 0.22 -6.51
CA TRP A 129 -10.01 0.63 -5.12
C TRP A 129 -11.22 1.54 -4.92
N ARG A 130 -11.68 2.23 -5.96
CA ARG A 130 -12.90 3.06 -5.88
C ARG A 130 -14.17 2.25 -5.75
N GLU A 131 -14.14 0.99 -6.17
CA GLU A 131 -15.28 0.05 -6.07
C GLU A 131 -15.25 -0.78 -4.78
N GLU A 132 -14.13 -0.75 -4.03
CA GLU A 132 -14.00 -1.52 -2.80
C GLU A 132 -14.83 -0.95 -1.64
N PRO A 133 -15.24 -1.80 -0.68
CA PRO A 133 -16.00 -1.36 0.48
C PRO A 133 -15.23 -0.38 1.34
N VAL A 134 -15.94 0.65 1.78
CA VAL A 134 -15.44 1.67 2.69
C VAL A 134 -15.79 1.31 4.14
N LEU A 135 -14.83 1.52 5.02
CA LEU A 135 -15.02 1.47 6.47
C LEU A 135 -14.73 2.86 7.05
N ASP A 136 -15.64 3.34 7.89
CA ASP A 136 -15.45 4.60 8.61
C ASP A 136 -14.93 4.34 10.02
N SER A 137 -14.04 5.20 10.49
CA SER A 137 -13.61 5.20 11.88
C SER A 137 -14.78 5.60 12.79
N GLU A 138 -14.98 4.89 13.91
CA GLU A 138 -16.01 5.24 14.89
C GLU A 138 -15.60 6.39 15.81
N HIS A 139 -14.34 6.85 15.75
CA HIS A 139 -13.78 7.81 16.70
C HIS A 139 -13.36 9.15 16.08
N ASP A 140 -13.19 9.18 14.77
CA ASP A 140 -12.67 10.36 14.06
C ASP A 140 -13.09 10.36 12.58
N ALA A 141 -12.68 11.37 11.81
CA ALA A 141 -13.05 11.53 10.41
C ALA A 141 -12.05 10.83 9.48
N ARG A 142 -11.76 9.54 9.71
CA ARG A 142 -10.92 8.73 8.84
C ARG A 142 -11.71 7.63 8.16
N THR A 143 -11.26 7.30 6.96
CA THR A 143 -11.84 6.26 6.11
C THR A 143 -10.77 5.25 5.74
N ARG A 144 -11.14 3.97 5.66
CA ARG A 144 -10.27 2.85 5.28
C ARG A 144 -10.86 2.08 4.10
N ILE A 145 -9.99 1.66 3.19
CA ILE A 145 -10.32 0.75 2.08
C ILE A 145 -9.27 -0.35 2.04
N TYR A 146 -9.68 -1.62 2.17
CA TYR A 146 -8.75 -2.74 2.03
C TYR A 146 -8.44 -3.02 0.58
N LEU A 147 -7.16 -3.05 0.24
CA LEU A 147 -6.64 -3.32 -1.11
C LEU A 147 -6.23 -4.79 -1.27
N VAL A 148 -5.62 -5.35 -0.22
CA VAL A 148 -5.24 -6.77 -0.14
C VAL A 148 -5.35 -7.25 1.30
N THR A 149 -5.92 -8.44 1.45
CA THR A 149 -5.95 -9.17 2.73
C THR A 149 -5.66 -10.64 2.45
N PRO A 150 -5.33 -11.46 3.47
CA PRO A 150 -5.19 -12.90 3.29
C PRO A 150 -6.40 -13.56 2.62
N THR A 151 -7.60 -13.11 2.93
CA THR A 151 -8.85 -13.60 2.32
C THR A 151 -8.96 -13.23 0.84
N LEU A 152 -8.59 -11.99 0.48
CA LEU A 152 -8.70 -11.51 -0.90
C LEU A 152 -7.64 -12.09 -1.82
N PHE A 153 -6.43 -12.30 -1.32
CA PHE A 153 -5.28 -12.65 -2.16
C PHE A 153 -4.71 -14.05 -1.88
N GLY A 154 -5.13 -14.72 -0.81
CA GLY A 154 -4.74 -16.10 -0.52
C GLY A 154 -3.35 -16.26 0.09
N THR A 155 -2.74 -15.20 0.63
CA THR A 155 -1.46 -15.27 1.32
C THR A 155 -1.45 -14.40 2.58
N LYS A 156 -0.73 -14.84 3.59
CA LYS A 156 -0.44 -14.09 4.82
C LYS A 156 0.82 -13.23 4.72
N ALA A 157 1.49 -13.21 3.57
CA ALA A 157 2.72 -12.46 3.40
C ALA A 157 2.50 -10.95 3.38
N VAL A 158 1.30 -10.47 3.00
CA VAL A 158 1.00 -9.04 2.91
C VAL A 158 -0.46 -8.73 3.23
N LYS A 159 -0.67 -7.60 3.90
CA LYS A 159 -1.94 -6.88 3.99
C LYS A 159 -1.72 -5.45 3.53
N GLY A 160 -2.68 -4.87 2.80
CA GLY A 160 -2.59 -3.50 2.33
C GLY A 160 -3.92 -2.80 2.35
N GLU A 161 -3.86 -1.52 2.68
CA GLU A 161 -5.03 -0.66 2.82
C GLU A 161 -4.73 0.76 2.35
N MET A 162 -5.75 1.47 1.96
CA MET A 162 -5.74 2.91 1.75
C MET A 162 -6.42 3.57 2.94
N ILE A 163 -5.79 4.59 3.49
CA ILE A 163 -6.35 5.38 4.59
C ILE A 163 -6.50 6.82 4.11
N ILE A 164 -7.65 7.41 4.42
CA ILE A 164 -8.00 8.78 4.10
C ILE A 164 -8.28 9.51 5.42
N TYR A 165 -7.58 10.60 5.63
CA TYR A 165 -7.76 11.50 6.77
C TYR A 165 -8.40 12.78 6.25
N ALA A 166 -9.62 13.09 6.64
CA ALA A 166 -10.21 14.39 6.38
C ALA A 166 -9.43 15.50 7.12
N PRO A 167 -9.53 16.77 6.68
CA PRO A 167 -8.90 17.90 7.37
C PRO A 167 -9.21 17.91 8.86
N GLY A 168 -8.16 18.02 9.69
CA GLY A 168 -8.25 17.97 11.15
C GLY A 168 -8.30 16.55 11.76
N ALA A 169 -8.40 15.50 10.97
CA ALA A 169 -8.39 14.12 11.49
C ALA A 169 -6.99 13.72 12.01
N THR A 170 -7.01 12.89 13.06
CA THR A 170 -5.77 12.35 13.65
C THR A 170 -6.03 10.96 14.19
N ALA A 171 -5.05 10.06 14.08
CA ALA A 171 -5.05 8.78 14.78
C ALA A 171 -4.51 8.94 16.19
N SER A 172 -4.79 7.99 17.06
CA SER A 172 -4.08 7.84 18.32
C SER A 172 -2.70 7.24 18.09
N MET A 173 -1.71 7.65 18.90
CA MET A 173 -0.36 7.10 18.87
C MET A 173 -0.39 5.61 19.15
N HIS A 174 0.27 4.83 18.31
CA HIS A 174 0.30 3.36 18.37
C HIS A 174 1.58 2.81 17.74
N HIS A 175 1.78 1.51 17.92
CA HIS A 175 2.77 0.73 17.18
C HIS A 175 2.14 -0.59 16.72
N HIS A 176 2.83 -1.28 15.84
CA HIS A 176 2.46 -2.61 15.40
C HIS A 176 3.45 -3.65 15.90
N GLU A 177 2.94 -4.81 16.30
CA GLU A 177 3.71 -5.99 16.69
C GLU A 177 3.47 -7.11 15.69
N GLY A 178 4.53 -7.79 15.29
CA GLY A 178 4.49 -8.92 14.37
C GLY A 178 4.61 -8.56 12.89
N ALA A 179 4.69 -7.27 12.54
CA ALA A 179 4.88 -6.83 11.16
C ALA A 179 5.69 -5.54 11.07
N GLU A 180 6.45 -5.41 10.00
CA GLU A 180 6.96 -4.13 9.49
C GLU A 180 5.99 -3.60 8.44
N HIS A 181 5.97 -2.28 8.21
CA HIS A 181 5.07 -1.70 7.24
C HIS A 181 5.63 -0.40 6.66
N PHE A 182 5.09 -0.01 5.50
CA PHE A 182 5.36 1.31 4.94
C PHE A 182 4.07 2.05 4.64
N GLN A 183 4.12 3.38 4.72
CA GLN A 183 3.13 4.28 4.15
C GLN A 183 3.74 5.03 2.96
N TYR A 184 2.94 5.22 1.91
CA TYR A 184 3.25 6.09 0.79
C TYR A 184 2.13 7.11 0.64
N ILE A 185 2.48 8.40 0.74
CA ILE A 185 1.50 9.49 0.63
C ILE A 185 1.11 9.67 -0.83
N ILE A 186 -0.16 9.40 -1.14
CA ILE A 186 -0.74 9.51 -2.49
C ILE A 186 -1.08 10.97 -2.80
N SER A 187 -1.76 11.65 -1.87
CA SER A 187 -2.20 13.04 -2.02
C SER A 187 -2.34 13.74 -0.68
N GLY A 188 -2.41 15.06 -0.72
CA GLY A 188 -2.51 15.90 0.45
C GLY A 188 -1.18 16.10 1.17
N SER A 189 -1.27 16.67 2.36
CA SER A 189 -0.14 16.92 3.27
C SER A 189 -0.59 16.85 4.70
N GLY A 190 0.35 16.71 5.63
CA GLY A 190 0.07 16.62 7.06
C GLY A 190 1.36 16.46 7.85
N THR A 191 1.22 15.98 9.07
CA THR A 191 2.34 15.71 9.96
C THR A 191 2.31 14.24 10.42
N ALA A 192 3.40 13.51 10.19
CA ALA A 192 3.66 12.22 10.83
C ALA A 192 4.31 12.47 12.20
N LEU A 193 3.74 11.89 13.25
CA LEU A 193 4.31 11.87 14.60
C LEU A 193 5.00 10.51 14.79
N LEU A 194 6.31 10.54 15.05
CA LEU A 194 7.20 9.38 15.09
C LEU A 194 7.86 9.30 16.46
N GLY A 195 7.15 8.71 17.45
CA GLY A 195 7.51 8.80 18.85
C GLY A 195 7.42 10.25 19.34
N ASP A 196 8.56 10.80 19.76
CA ASP A 196 8.67 12.20 20.23
C ASP A 196 9.03 13.20 19.11
N GLU A 197 9.20 12.73 17.88
CA GLU A 197 9.56 13.56 16.72
C GLU A 197 8.34 13.81 15.83
N SER A 198 8.35 14.91 15.09
CA SER A 198 7.35 15.25 14.09
C SER A 198 8.00 15.47 12.74
N GLN A 199 7.43 14.88 11.69
CA GLN A 199 7.89 14.97 10.32
C GLN A 199 6.76 15.48 9.43
N PRO A 200 6.87 16.69 8.84
CA PRO A 200 5.95 17.09 7.78
C PRO A 200 5.99 16.09 6.61
N VAL A 201 4.83 15.74 6.10
CA VAL A 201 4.68 14.81 4.97
C VAL A 201 3.79 15.39 3.89
N CYS A 202 4.05 15.04 2.64
CA CYS A 202 3.23 15.41 1.49
C CYS A 202 3.25 14.30 0.42
N ALA A 203 2.45 14.47 -0.61
CA ALA A 203 2.38 13.52 -1.72
C ALA A 203 3.76 13.14 -2.26
N GLY A 204 4.02 11.83 -2.36
CA GLY A 204 5.29 11.25 -2.79
C GLY A 204 6.27 10.91 -1.67
N ASP A 205 5.96 11.25 -0.43
CA ASP A 205 6.76 10.86 0.72
C ASP A 205 6.43 9.42 1.15
N THR A 206 7.45 8.75 1.68
CA THR A 206 7.39 7.36 2.14
C THR A 206 7.93 7.29 3.56
N LEU A 207 7.23 6.55 4.42
CA LEU A 207 7.70 6.17 5.74
C LEU A 207 7.80 4.64 5.80
N TYR A 208 8.88 4.14 6.39
CA TYR A 208 9.03 2.73 6.72
C TYR A 208 9.16 2.61 8.24
N ASN A 209 8.28 1.81 8.84
CA ASN A 209 8.23 1.59 10.27
C ASN A 209 8.62 0.14 10.57
N TYR A 210 9.59 -0.02 11.47
CA TYR A 210 9.89 -1.32 12.06
C TYR A 210 8.85 -1.70 13.10
N GLU A 211 8.87 -2.94 13.49
CA GLU A 211 8.08 -3.43 14.62
C GLU A 211 8.32 -2.58 15.90
N TYR A 212 7.28 -2.30 16.66
CA TYR A 212 7.30 -1.51 17.92
C TYR A 212 7.57 0.00 17.76
N GLU A 213 7.69 0.54 16.56
CA GLU A 213 7.89 1.98 16.39
C GLU A 213 6.58 2.75 16.53
N LEU A 214 6.57 3.69 17.48
CA LEU A 214 5.43 4.56 17.75
C LEU A 214 5.23 5.56 16.61
N HIS A 215 4.02 5.59 16.07
CA HIS A 215 3.66 6.51 15.00
C HIS A 215 2.16 6.84 15.01
N ASN A 216 1.83 7.96 14.40
CA ASN A 216 0.50 8.34 13.92
C ASN A 216 0.60 9.48 12.93
N PHE A 217 -0.55 9.84 12.32
CA PHE A 217 -0.66 10.98 11.42
C PHE A 217 -1.66 12.01 11.94
N VAL A 218 -1.40 13.26 11.61
CA VAL A 218 -2.31 14.38 11.78
C VAL A 218 -2.50 15.02 10.41
N ASN A 219 -3.74 15.13 9.93
CA ASN A 219 -4.04 15.96 8.79
C ASN A 219 -4.25 17.41 9.28
N ASP A 220 -3.21 18.20 9.25
CA ASP A 220 -3.19 19.62 9.56
C ASP A 220 -3.26 20.50 8.29
N GLY A 221 -3.53 19.89 7.13
CA GLY A 221 -3.78 20.55 5.85
C GLY A 221 -5.26 20.87 5.61
N ASP A 222 -5.53 21.45 4.42
CA ASP A 222 -6.89 21.86 3.99
C ASP A 222 -7.58 20.82 3.09
N GLU A 223 -6.85 19.78 2.65
CA GLU A 223 -7.34 18.73 1.79
C GLU A 223 -7.17 17.36 2.48
N ASP A 224 -7.82 16.33 1.95
CA ASP A 224 -7.66 14.97 2.46
C ASP A 224 -6.20 14.51 2.35
N LEU A 225 -5.65 14.01 3.45
CA LEU A 225 -4.37 13.30 3.46
C LEU A 225 -4.66 11.82 3.15
N VAL A 226 -4.21 11.36 1.99
CA VAL A 226 -4.43 10.00 1.51
C VAL A 226 -3.11 9.26 1.41
N PHE A 227 -3.04 8.09 1.99
CA PHE A 227 -1.88 7.21 1.84
C PHE A 227 -2.28 5.75 1.71
N VAL A 228 -1.43 4.94 1.09
CA VAL A 228 -1.50 3.49 1.16
C VAL A 228 -0.54 2.99 2.21
N GLU A 229 -0.95 1.94 2.92
CA GLU A 229 -0.18 1.28 3.96
C GLU A 229 -0.14 -0.22 3.69
N TYR A 230 1.05 -0.82 3.75
CA TYR A 230 1.23 -2.24 3.52
C TYR A 230 2.07 -2.87 4.63
N PHE A 231 1.52 -3.92 5.24
CA PHE A 231 2.10 -4.69 6.34
C PHE A 231 2.70 -5.99 5.82
N VAL A 232 3.87 -6.34 6.31
CA VAL A 232 4.58 -7.60 6.02
C VAL A 232 5.09 -8.19 7.34
N PRO A 233 4.57 -9.37 7.76
CA PRO A 233 3.43 -10.12 7.22
C PRO A 233 2.08 -9.42 7.44
N ALA A 234 1.00 -10.02 6.92
CA ALA A 234 -0.36 -9.52 7.06
C ALA A 234 -0.87 -9.53 8.51
N GLU A 235 -0.47 -10.53 9.28
CA GLU A 235 -0.87 -10.68 10.67
C GLU A 235 -0.04 -9.76 11.57
N CYS A 236 -0.65 -8.69 12.05
CA CYS A 236 -0.05 -7.78 13.00
C CYS A 236 -1.05 -7.40 14.10
N ARG A 237 -0.53 -6.99 15.23
CA ARG A 237 -1.32 -6.46 16.35
C ARG A 237 -1.03 -4.97 16.52
N THR A 238 -2.07 -4.14 16.48
CA THR A 238 -1.96 -2.73 16.83
C THR A 238 -2.01 -2.56 18.35
N VAL A 239 -1.04 -1.87 18.92
CA VAL A 239 -0.93 -1.58 20.34
C VAL A 239 -1.00 -0.07 20.55
N TRP A 240 -2.05 0.39 21.18
CA TRP A 240 -2.34 1.79 21.42
C TRP A 240 -1.61 2.27 22.69
N VAL A 241 -0.98 3.45 22.63
CA VAL A 241 -0.37 4.07 23.83
C VAL A 241 -1.44 4.36 24.87
N ASN A 242 -2.61 4.83 24.45
CA ASN A 242 -3.78 4.94 25.29
C ASN A 242 -4.84 3.91 24.86
N PRO A 243 -5.07 2.83 25.61
CA PRO A 243 -6.06 1.81 25.24
C PRO A 243 -7.50 2.33 25.14
N GLU A 244 -7.83 3.46 25.80
CA GLU A 244 -9.16 4.07 25.75
C GLU A 244 -9.45 4.75 24.39
N THR A 245 -8.42 4.98 23.58
CA THR A 245 -8.51 5.61 22.27
C THR A 245 -8.25 4.62 21.14
N SER A 246 -8.42 3.32 21.38
CA SER A 246 -8.30 2.30 20.33
C SER A 246 -9.32 2.56 19.24
N CYS A 247 -8.84 2.57 17.99
CA CYS A 247 -9.70 2.83 16.83
C CYS A 247 -10.46 1.58 16.46
N THR A 248 -11.76 1.72 16.24
CA THR A 248 -12.64 0.72 15.65
C THR A 248 -13.19 1.21 14.31
N TRP A 249 -13.54 0.30 13.43
CA TRP A 249 -13.97 0.58 12.07
C TRP A 249 -15.31 -0.07 11.79
N SER A 250 -16.21 0.68 11.16
CA SER A 250 -17.54 0.19 10.79
C SER A 250 -17.70 0.15 9.27
N PRO A 251 -18.04 -1.02 8.68
CA PRO A 251 -18.36 -1.09 7.26
C PRO A 251 -19.57 -0.22 6.91
N THR A 252 -19.44 0.62 5.89
CA THR A 252 -20.53 1.47 5.42
C THR A 252 -21.52 0.74 4.50
N GLY A 253 -21.08 -0.38 3.91
CA GLY A 253 -21.81 -1.09 2.87
C GLY A 253 -21.74 -0.43 1.49
N MET A 254 -20.99 0.68 1.36
CA MET A 254 -20.85 1.48 0.14
C MET A 254 -19.38 1.57 -0.29
N ASN A 255 -19.16 1.94 -1.53
CA ASN A 255 -17.86 2.35 -2.04
C ASN A 255 -17.60 3.85 -1.74
N ILE A 256 -16.41 4.36 -2.11
CA ILE A 256 -16.01 5.73 -1.81
C ILE A 256 -16.88 6.81 -2.49
N ASP A 257 -17.49 6.47 -3.62
CA ASP A 257 -18.39 7.36 -4.37
C ASP A 257 -19.85 7.27 -3.88
N GLY A 258 -20.12 6.49 -2.82
CA GLY A 258 -21.45 6.28 -2.23
C GLY A 258 -22.34 5.30 -3.01
N GLY A 259 -21.76 4.57 -3.97
CA GLY A 259 -22.42 3.51 -4.74
C GLY A 259 -22.30 2.13 -4.10
N GLU A 260 -22.79 1.11 -4.80
CA GLU A 260 -22.64 -0.30 -4.41
C GLU A 260 -21.17 -0.70 -4.42
N ALA A 261 -20.69 -1.34 -3.35
CA ALA A 261 -19.32 -1.84 -3.27
C ALA A 261 -19.16 -3.17 -4.03
N SER A 262 -17.93 -3.47 -4.48
CA SER A 262 -17.59 -4.68 -5.23
C SER A 262 -17.86 -5.98 -4.43
N ARG A 263 -17.86 -5.88 -3.11
CA ARG A 263 -18.09 -6.97 -2.16
C ARG A 263 -18.67 -6.43 -0.85
N HIS A 264 -19.12 -7.33 0.01
CA HIS A 264 -19.69 -6.98 1.30
C HIS A 264 -18.74 -7.37 2.44
N ILE A 265 -18.49 -6.43 3.35
CA ILE A 265 -17.83 -6.67 4.63
C ILE A 265 -18.92 -6.66 5.71
N ALA A 266 -19.20 -7.81 6.31
CA ALA A 266 -20.31 -7.95 7.28
C ALA A 266 -19.96 -7.36 8.65
N ALA A 267 -18.70 -7.49 9.08
CA ALA A 267 -18.20 -6.97 10.34
C ALA A 267 -16.68 -6.75 10.26
N HIS A 268 -16.20 -5.83 11.06
CA HIS A 268 -14.77 -5.62 11.26
C HIS A 268 -14.47 -5.81 12.76
N ALA A 269 -13.64 -6.79 13.11
CA ALA A 269 -13.18 -6.99 14.47
C ALA A 269 -11.85 -6.27 14.70
N HIS A 270 -11.74 -5.58 15.83
CA HIS A 270 -10.49 -4.92 16.21
C HIS A 270 -9.32 -5.92 16.26
N GLY A 271 -8.25 -5.67 15.48
CA GLY A 271 -7.06 -6.52 15.41
C GLY A 271 -7.24 -7.82 14.62
N ALA A 272 -8.38 -8.03 13.96
CA ALA A 272 -8.61 -9.13 13.04
C ALA A 272 -9.39 -8.64 11.82
N ASP A 273 -8.88 -8.94 10.63
CA ASP A 273 -9.56 -8.64 9.35
C ASP A 273 -10.58 -9.76 9.08
N VAL A 274 -11.60 -9.87 9.92
CA VAL A 274 -12.67 -10.84 9.76
C VAL A 274 -13.54 -10.37 8.61
N ASP A 275 -13.61 -11.15 7.54
CA ASP A 275 -14.37 -10.87 6.31
C ASP A 275 -13.86 -9.69 5.44
N ALA A 276 -12.66 -9.16 5.70
CA ALA A 276 -12.04 -8.13 4.86
C ALA A 276 -11.32 -8.71 3.63
#